data_d8b6953e9370c422f619cc05d52b7ab3
#
_entry.id   d8b6953e9370c422f619cc05d52b7ab3
#
_cell.length_a   1.000
_cell.length_b   1.000
_cell.length_c   1.000
_cell.angle_alpha   90.00
_cell.angle_beta   90.00
_cell.angle_gamma   90.00
#
_symmetry.space_group_name_H-M   'P 1'
#
loop_
_entity.id
_entity.type
_entity.pdbx_description
1 polymer ?
#
loop_
_entity_poly.entity_id
_entity_poly.type
_entity_poly.pdbx_seq_one_letter_code
_entity_poly.pdbx_strand_id
1 'polypeptide(L)'
;MLINEVLDSKSIALSATENASNQMPYLGLQWFPERKKQGLDLSWIKTHKGLPVSLAPSNFDTIPTLRAREGLSKEKTQMAFFREGMTVGEEEMLEIERIQSADDPYLASALSSVYDDTNNLVSGAEVVPERMRMSLLATNAGHPVIAIVSDGVQYAYDYDKDGSYAKDHYAKLTGTSMWSDTANSKPLTDLNNARKKLQKQGKIARYVLMNSNTFQYLLDNAQIRNSILAQNLTATIEVDDDTVVSVVQKRTKLTIVLYDKMYIDDDGKEQYFYPDDKVTLLPDGNLGSTWFGTTPEERTARQLPNVDVTTYGVGITVATKTEYGPPMKMSTFASEVVLPSYENMDSTFVYEVHSEE
;
A
#
# COMPACT_ATOMS: atom_id res chain seq x y z
N MET A 1 20.67 18.19 -30.44
CA MET A 1 20.23 18.09 -29.05
C MET A 1 21.13 17.06 -28.39
N LEU A 2 21.80 17.36 -27.31
CA LEU A 2 22.70 16.39 -26.65
C LEU A 2 21.82 15.37 -25.88
N ILE A 3 22.25 14.11 -25.82
CA ILE A 3 21.50 13.06 -25.11
C ILE A 3 21.18 13.44 -23.66
N ASN A 4 22.09 14.18 -23.02
CA ASN A 4 21.91 14.71 -21.66
C ASN A 4 20.80 15.75 -21.54
N GLU A 5 20.36 16.38 -22.65
CA GLU A 5 19.25 17.34 -22.67
C GLU A 5 17.90 16.62 -22.82
N VAL A 6 17.91 15.38 -23.31
CA VAL A 6 16.72 14.58 -23.53
C VAL A 6 16.42 13.68 -22.33
N LEU A 7 17.46 13.15 -21.71
CA LEU A 7 17.37 12.24 -20.55
C LEU A 7 17.72 12.97 -19.24
N ASP A 8 17.25 14.19 -19.08
CA ASP A 8 17.36 14.89 -17.79
C ASP A 8 16.33 14.34 -16.79
N SER A 9 16.63 14.43 -15.49
CA SER A 9 15.81 13.89 -14.42
C SER A 9 14.38 14.45 -14.42
N LYS A 10 14.22 15.70 -14.90
CA LYS A 10 12.92 16.37 -14.98
C LYS A 10 12.04 15.80 -16.08
N SER A 11 12.60 15.55 -17.26
CA SER A 11 11.89 14.95 -18.39
C SER A 11 11.43 13.51 -18.06
N ILE A 12 12.27 12.76 -17.36
CA ILE A 12 11.93 11.42 -16.85
C ILE A 12 10.77 11.49 -15.85
N ALA A 13 10.82 12.38 -14.87
CA ALA A 13 9.74 12.55 -13.91
C ALA A 13 8.41 12.99 -14.55
N LEU A 14 8.46 13.84 -15.58
CA LEU A 14 7.26 14.24 -16.35
C LEU A 14 6.68 13.06 -17.12
N SER A 15 7.51 12.29 -17.84
CA SER A 15 7.08 11.10 -18.58
C SER A 15 6.44 10.05 -17.64
N ALA A 16 7.02 9.81 -16.47
CA ALA A 16 6.45 8.94 -15.46
C ALA A 16 5.07 9.43 -14.98
N THR A 17 4.90 10.75 -14.80
CA THR A 17 3.60 11.34 -14.40
C THR A 17 2.52 11.13 -15.46
N GLU A 18 2.85 11.26 -16.74
CA GLU A 18 1.92 11.04 -17.85
C GLU A 18 1.51 9.56 -17.94
N ASN A 19 2.44 8.64 -17.76
CA ASN A 19 2.17 7.20 -17.76
C ASN A 19 1.32 6.76 -16.56
N ALA A 20 1.53 7.33 -15.39
CA ALA A 20 0.78 7.00 -14.18
C ALA A 20 -0.72 7.27 -14.31
N SER A 21 -1.13 8.25 -15.14
CA SER A 21 -2.54 8.60 -15.35
C SER A 21 -3.38 7.47 -15.95
N ASN A 22 -2.76 6.53 -16.65
CA ASN A 22 -3.42 5.40 -17.32
C ASN A 22 -3.38 4.10 -16.49
N GLN A 23 -2.78 4.12 -15.32
CA GLN A 23 -2.67 2.93 -14.47
C GLN A 23 -3.76 2.89 -13.39
N MET A 24 -4.08 1.68 -12.91
CA MET A 24 -4.93 1.51 -11.73
C MET A 24 -4.29 2.24 -10.54
N PRO A 25 -5.03 3.12 -9.84
CA PRO A 25 -4.48 3.89 -8.73
C PRO A 25 -4.07 2.99 -7.57
N TYR A 26 -3.11 3.45 -6.78
CA TYR A 26 -2.70 2.80 -5.54
C TYR A 26 -3.72 3.08 -4.43
N LEU A 27 -4.40 2.04 -3.98
CA LEU A 27 -5.53 2.15 -3.05
C LEU A 27 -5.08 2.49 -1.62
N GLY A 28 -3.87 2.07 -1.24
CA GLY A 28 -3.32 2.31 0.10
C GLY A 28 -3.16 3.78 0.46
N LEU A 29 -3.07 4.66 -0.54
CA LEU A 29 -3.02 6.11 -0.36
C LEU A 29 -4.25 6.67 0.39
N GLN A 30 -5.41 6.02 0.26
CA GLN A 30 -6.63 6.45 0.93
C GLN A 30 -6.50 6.38 2.47
N TRP A 31 -5.78 5.38 2.98
CA TRP A 31 -5.62 5.16 4.43
C TRP A 31 -4.26 5.59 4.96
N PHE A 32 -3.25 5.69 4.09
CA PHE A 32 -1.89 6.09 4.42
C PHE A 32 -1.39 7.20 3.49
N PRO A 33 -1.93 8.43 3.60
CA PRO A 33 -1.51 9.55 2.77
C PRO A 33 -0.02 9.83 2.92
N GLU A 34 0.60 10.26 1.85
CA GLU A 34 2.02 10.51 1.77
C GLU A 34 2.42 11.82 2.45
N ARG A 35 3.55 11.78 3.12
CA ARG A 35 4.15 12.94 3.79
C ARG A 35 5.67 12.89 3.71
N LYS A 36 6.31 14.05 3.58
CA LYS A 36 7.77 14.17 3.59
C LYS A 36 8.27 14.64 4.94
N LYS A 37 9.41 14.06 5.37
CA LYS A 37 10.12 14.43 6.58
C LYS A 37 11.62 14.45 6.30
N GLN A 38 12.34 15.35 6.94
CA GLN A 38 13.81 15.36 6.85
C GLN A 38 14.43 14.29 7.73
N GLY A 39 15.46 13.61 7.21
CA GLY A 39 16.22 12.58 7.90
C GLY A 39 15.65 11.17 7.72
N LEU A 40 16.26 10.22 8.43
CA LEU A 40 15.94 8.78 8.34
C LEU A 40 15.08 8.28 9.51
N ASP A 41 15.03 9.04 10.61
CA ASP A 41 14.33 8.62 11.83
C ASP A 41 12.84 8.89 11.73
N LEU A 42 12.03 7.87 11.91
CA LEU A 42 10.58 7.96 12.03
C LEU A 42 10.15 7.69 13.47
N SER A 43 9.28 8.53 13.99
CA SER A 43 8.63 8.32 15.28
C SER A 43 7.16 8.71 15.21
N TRP A 44 6.30 7.84 15.71
CA TRP A 44 4.86 8.09 15.81
C TRP A 44 4.32 7.64 17.17
N ILE A 45 3.12 8.06 17.45
CA ILE A 45 2.41 7.71 18.68
C ILE A 45 1.29 6.76 18.30
N LYS A 46 1.29 5.56 18.88
CA LYS A 46 0.14 4.66 18.80
C LYS A 46 -1.00 5.25 19.63
N THR A 47 -2.14 5.44 19.02
CA THR A 47 -3.31 6.03 19.66
C THR A 47 -4.30 4.93 20.04
N HIS A 48 -4.31 4.53 21.30
CA HIS A 48 -5.36 3.67 21.84
C HIS A 48 -6.54 4.55 22.26
N LYS A 49 -7.48 4.79 21.37
CA LYS A 49 -8.73 5.51 21.69
C LYS A 49 -9.83 4.49 21.97
N GLY A 50 -10.09 4.25 23.26
CA GLY A 50 -11.25 3.49 23.71
C GLY A 50 -12.56 4.31 23.69
N LEU A 51 -13.60 3.73 24.27
CA LEU A 51 -14.88 4.45 24.47
C LEU A 51 -14.68 5.65 25.40
N PRO A 52 -15.37 6.79 25.14
CA PRO A 52 -15.32 7.93 26.04
C PRO A 52 -15.95 7.58 27.37
N VAL A 53 -15.25 7.90 28.44
CA VAL A 53 -15.75 7.70 29.83
C VAL A 53 -16.61 8.91 30.21
N SER A 54 -17.84 8.65 30.70
CA SER A 54 -18.72 9.70 31.20
C SER A 54 -18.07 10.48 32.34
N LEU A 55 -18.36 11.79 32.42
CA LEU A 55 -17.98 12.58 33.56
C LEU A 55 -18.81 12.14 34.78
N ALA A 56 -18.15 12.02 35.94
CA ALA A 56 -18.84 11.83 37.19
C ALA A 56 -19.55 13.15 37.63
N PRO A 57 -20.74 13.08 38.21
CA PRO A 57 -21.36 14.25 38.79
C PRO A 57 -20.48 14.82 39.92
N SER A 58 -20.38 16.14 40.01
CA SER A 58 -19.61 16.83 41.02
C SER A 58 -20.49 17.92 41.66
N ASN A 59 -20.28 18.18 42.92
CA ASN A 59 -20.89 19.31 43.61
C ASN A 59 -20.13 20.61 43.31
N PHE A 60 -20.83 21.75 43.42
CA PHE A 60 -20.16 23.05 43.37
C PHE A 60 -19.16 23.16 44.53
N ASP A 61 -18.08 23.88 44.33
CA ASP A 61 -17.01 24.12 45.34
C ASP A 61 -16.20 22.88 45.77
N THR A 62 -16.25 21.77 45.02
CA THR A 62 -15.41 20.59 45.24
C THR A 62 -14.23 20.52 44.28
N ILE A 63 -13.13 19.96 44.75
CA ILE A 63 -11.92 19.71 43.91
C ILE A 63 -12.29 18.68 42.84
N PRO A 64 -12.00 18.93 41.55
CA PRO A 64 -12.32 18.00 40.48
C PRO A 64 -11.53 16.69 40.61
N THR A 65 -12.19 15.56 40.30
CA THR A 65 -11.54 14.24 40.23
C THR A 65 -10.58 14.21 39.05
N LEU A 66 -9.31 13.94 39.33
CA LEU A 66 -8.28 13.81 38.29
C LEU A 66 -8.31 12.40 37.73
N ARG A 67 -8.37 12.31 36.40
CA ARG A 67 -8.19 11.03 35.68
C ARG A 67 -6.74 10.80 35.33
N ALA A 68 -6.30 9.56 35.46
CA ALA A 68 -5.03 9.14 34.91
C ALA A 68 -5.06 9.29 33.37
N ARG A 69 -3.96 9.75 32.78
CA ARG A 69 -3.79 9.75 31.34
C ARG A 69 -3.55 8.31 30.88
N GLU A 70 -4.20 7.91 29.79
CA GLU A 70 -3.82 6.69 29.08
C GLU A 70 -2.37 6.81 28.61
N GLY A 71 -1.60 5.73 28.78
CA GLY A 71 -0.21 5.69 28.36
C GLY A 71 -0.08 5.89 26.86
N LEU A 72 0.74 6.86 26.44
CA LEU A 72 1.10 7.05 25.03
C LEU A 72 2.34 6.19 24.75
N SER A 73 2.21 5.20 23.88
CA SER A 73 3.34 4.46 23.35
C SER A 73 3.96 5.21 22.18
N LYS A 74 5.23 5.56 22.30
CA LYS A 74 6.01 6.19 21.24
C LYS A 74 6.90 5.15 20.59
N GLU A 75 6.61 4.86 19.31
CA GLU A 75 7.47 4.03 18.48
C GLU A 75 8.55 4.91 17.82
N LYS A 76 9.76 4.41 17.74
CA LYS A 76 10.87 5.01 17.02
C LYS A 76 11.59 3.96 16.21
N THR A 77 11.80 4.24 14.93
CA THR A 77 12.50 3.35 14.00
C THR A 77 13.20 4.16 12.91
N GLN A 78 14.04 3.51 12.13
CA GLN A 78 14.63 4.09 10.92
C GLN A 78 13.83 3.63 9.70
N MET A 79 13.63 4.54 8.75
CA MET A 79 12.96 4.26 7.49
C MET A 79 13.87 3.42 6.59
N ALA A 80 13.27 2.55 5.79
CA ALA A 80 13.98 1.75 4.81
C ALA A 80 14.44 2.62 3.62
N PHE A 81 15.58 2.29 3.06
CA PHE A 81 16.15 2.93 1.88
C PHE A 81 16.16 1.97 0.72
N PHE A 82 15.63 2.41 -0.41
CA PHE A 82 15.56 1.66 -1.66
C PHE A 82 16.23 2.49 -2.75
N ARG A 83 16.96 1.82 -3.61
CA ARG A 83 17.61 2.41 -4.78
C ARG A 83 17.78 1.37 -5.86
N GLU A 84 17.42 1.73 -7.06
CA GLU A 84 17.68 0.97 -8.26
C GLU A 84 18.16 1.90 -9.36
N GLY A 85 18.92 1.39 -10.32
CA GLY A 85 19.48 2.22 -11.38
C GLY A 85 19.75 1.44 -12.65
N MET A 86 19.73 2.18 -13.75
CA MET A 86 20.05 1.72 -15.08
C MET A 86 21.21 2.53 -15.64
N THR A 87 22.01 1.90 -16.48
CA THR A 87 23.17 2.56 -17.09
C THR A 87 23.09 2.39 -18.59
N VAL A 88 23.18 3.50 -19.31
CA VAL A 88 23.34 3.55 -20.76
C VAL A 88 24.84 3.58 -21.07
N GLY A 89 25.32 2.60 -21.83
CA GLY A 89 26.73 2.44 -22.20
C GLY A 89 27.15 3.29 -23.39
N GLU A 90 28.45 3.33 -23.69
CA GLU A 90 29.00 4.08 -24.84
C GLU A 90 28.40 3.65 -26.18
N GLU A 91 28.21 2.36 -26.39
CA GLU A 91 27.67 1.82 -27.63
C GLU A 91 26.23 2.29 -27.86
N GLU A 92 25.40 2.21 -26.84
CA GLU A 92 24.01 2.70 -26.90
C GLU A 92 23.94 4.21 -27.09
N MET A 93 24.81 4.98 -26.42
CA MET A 93 24.88 6.43 -26.61
C MET A 93 25.27 6.81 -28.04
N LEU A 94 26.27 6.12 -28.61
CA LEU A 94 26.69 6.34 -30.00
C LEU A 94 25.59 5.96 -30.99
N GLU A 95 24.85 4.89 -30.72
CA GLU A 95 23.73 4.47 -31.57
C GLU A 95 22.59 5.52 -31.54
N ILE A 96 22.25 6.03 -30.37
CA ILE A 96 21.22 7.11 -30.22
C ILE A 96 21.71 8.39 -30.92
N GLU A 97 22.98 8.76 -30.80
CA GLU A 97 23.56 9.93 -31.44
C GLU A 97 23.60 9.78 -32.98
N ARG A 98 23.92 8.58 -33.48
CA ARG A 98 23.88 8.23 -34.90
C ARG A 98 22.47 8.37 -35.49
N ILE A 99 21.48 7.82 -34.82
CA ILE A 99 20.07 7.88 -35.23
C ILE A 99 19.59 9.35 -35.23
N GLN A 100 19.99 10.12 -34.22
CA GLN A 100 19.65 11.53 -34.09
C GLN A 100 20.25 12.39 -35.21
N SER A 101 21.47 12.10 -35.62
CA SER A 101 22.16 12.86 -36.69
C SER A 101 21.63 12.55 -38.10
N ALA A 102 20.98 11.39 -38.28
CA ALA A 102 20.48 10.92 -39.56
C ALA A 102 19.05 11.36 -39.91
N ASP A 103 18.37 12.08 -39.01
CA ASP A 103 16.91 12.39 -39.12
C ASP A 103 16.07 11.11 -39.38
N ASP A 104 16.46 10.02 -38.69
CA ASP A 104 15.92 8.68 -38.90
C ASP A 104 14.57 8.55 -38.15
N PRO A 105 13.51 8.03 -38.79
CA PRO A 105 12.22 7.78 -38.13
C PRO A 105 12.32 6.79 -36.94
N TYR A 106 13.38 6.01 -36.83
CA TYR A 106 13.65 5.13 -35.68
C TYR A 106 14.12 5.87 -34.42
N LEU A 107 14.52 7.16 -34.52
CA LEU A 107 14.94 7.96 -33.36
C LEU A 107 13.85 8.00 -32.28
N ALA A 108 12.60 8.26 -32.69
CA ALA A 108 11.48 8.31 -31.76
C ALA A 108 11.30 6.96 -31.02
N SER A 109 11.47 5.85 -31.72
CA SER A 109 11.37 4.51 -31.13
C SER A 109 12.52 4.19 -30.17
N ALA A 110 13.75 4.55 -30.51
CA ALA A 110 14.92 4.34 -29.64
C ALA A 110 14.84 5.19 -28.36
N LEU A 111 14.47 6.45 -28.49
CA LEU A 111 14.24 7.33 -27.33
C LEU A 111 13.06 6.85 -26.47
N SER A 112 11.95 6.41 -27.08
CA SER A 112 10.83 5.83 -26.35
C SER A 112 11.27 4.63 -25.49
N SER A 113 12.09 3.72 -26.03
CA SER A 113 12.59 2.56 -25.29
C SER A 113 13.38 2.96 -24.04
N VAL A 114 14.27 3.95 -24.15
CA VAL A 114 15.05 4.45 -22.99
C VAL A 114 14.16 5.16 -21.97
N TYR A 115 13.15 5.89 -22.43
CA TYR A 115 12.16 6.48 -21.53
C TYR A 115 11.29 5.42 -20.85
N ASP A 116 10.89 4.37 -21.56
CA ASP A 116 10.10 3.27 -20.99
C ASP A 116 10.90 2.55 -19.90
N ASP A 117 12.17 2.31 -20.10
CA ASP A 117 13.06 1.70 -19.10
C ASP A 117 13.20 2.58 -17.85
N THR A 118 13.37 3.89 -18.03
CA THR A 118 13.45 4.83 -16.89
C THR A 118 12.11 5.03 -16.19
N ASN A 119 10.98 4.98 -16.93
CA ASN A 119 9.65 4.99 -16.35
C ASN A 119 9.38 3.72 -15.52
N ASN A 120 9.87 2.56 -15.97
CA ASN A 120 9.79 1.32 -15.21
C ASN A 120 10.53 1.43 -13.86
N LEU A 121 11.68 2.11 -13.82
CA LEU A 121 12.42 2.39 -12.59
C LEU A 121 11.60 3.23 -11.59
N VAL A 122 10.97 4.30 -12.08
CA VAL A 122 10.12 5.15 -11.23
C VAL A 122 8.88 4.40 -10.76
N SER A 123 8.26 3.63 -11.65
CA SER A 123 7.11 2.78 -11.31
C SER A 123 7.48 1.71 -10.28
N GLY A 124 8.67 1.13 -10.38
CA GLY A 124 9.21 0.21 -9.36
C GLY A 124 9.34 0.86 -7.99
N ALA A 125 9.78 2.12 -7.94
CA ALA A 125 9.82 2.87 -6.69
C ALA A 125 8.42 3.14 -6.11
N GLU A 126 7.37 3.34 -6.94
CA GLU A 126 5.99 3.49 -6.45
C GLU A 126 5.39 2.18 -5.89
N VAL A 127 5.87 1.03 -6.37
CA VAL A 127 5.43 -0.29 -5.90
C VAL A 127 5.77 -0.50 -4.42
N VAL A 128 6.93 -0.06 -3.96
CA VAL A 128 7.44 -0.34 -2.61
C VAL A 128 6.54 0.22 -1.50
N PRO A 129 6.15 1.52 -1.52
CA PRO A 129 5.25 2.06 -0.49
C PRO A 129 3.89 1.36 -0.47
N GLU A 130 3.34 1.00 -1.63
CA GLU A 130 2.05 0.30 -1.69
C GLU A 130 2.15 -1.12 -1.16
N ARG A 131 3.23 -1.84 -1.49
CA ARG A 131 3.54 -3.16 -0.95
C ARG A 131 3.62 -3.13 0.58
N MET A 132 4.25 -2.10 1.16
CA MET A 132 4.30 -1.90 2.60
C MET A 132 2.91 -1.64 3.20
N ARG A 133 2.11 -0.77 2.59
CA ARG A 133 0.73 -0.45 3.05
C ARG A 133 -0.15 -1.69 3.07
N MET A 134 -0.13 -2.46 1.97
CA MET A 134 -0.94 -3.66 1.85
C MET A 134 -0.49 -4.78 2.78
N SER A 135 0.82 -4.92 3.03
CA SER A 135 1.35 -5.86 4.04
C SER A 135 0.83 -5.55 5.44
N LEU A 136 0.70 -4.27 5.81
CA LEU A 136 0.11 -3.87 7.08
C LEU A 136 -1.39 -4.17 7.16
N LEU A 137 -2.12 -3.97 6.07
CA LEU A 137 -3.57 -4.21 6.01
C LEU A 137 -3.90 -5.71 5.95
N ALA A 138 -3.15 -6.50 5.21
CA ALA A 138 -3.37 -7.94 5.07
C ALA A 138 -2.89 -8.73 6.29
N THR A 139 -1.94 -8.23 7.05
CA THR A 139 -1.24 -8.84 8.18
C THR A 139 -0.64 -10.22 7.88
N ASN A 140 0.38 -10.62 8.60
CA ASN A 140 0.91 -11.97 8.55
C ASN A 140 0.48 -12.72 9.82
N ALA A 141 -0.39 -13.72 9.70
CA ALA A 141 -0.99 -14.45 10.82
C ALA A 141 -1.51 -13.52 11.94
N GLY A 142 -2.11 -12.39 11.56
CA GLY A 142 -2.64 -11.39 12.48
C GLY A 142 -1.64 -10.33 12.94
N HIS A 143 -0.35 -10.48 12.65
CA HIS A 143 0.66 -9.48 12.99
C HIS A 143 0.85 -8.52 11.80
N PRO A 144 0.65 -7.19 11.97
CA PRO A 144 0.98 -6.20 10.97
C PRO A 144 2.51 -6.04 10.90
N VAL A 145 3.12 -6.72 9.95
CA VAL A 145 4.57 -6.77 9.74
C VAL A 145 4.90 -6.37 8.32
N ILE A 146 5.92 -5.54 8.16
CA ILE A 146 6.58 -5.31 6.88
C ILE A 146 7.87 -6.12 6.88
N ALA A 147 7.99 -7.07 5.97
CA ALA A 147 9.20 -7.85 5.77
C ALA A 147 9.60 -7.75 4.29
N ILE A 148 10.73 -7.14 4.01
CA ILE A 148 11.29 -6.99 2.66
C ILE A 148 12.73 -7.48 2.73
N VAL A 149 13.05 -8.46 1.90
CA VAL A 149 14.38 -9.05 1.78
C VAL A 149 14.79 -8.98 0.33
N SER A 150 15.86 -8.29 0.02
CA SER A 150 16.42 -8.19 -1.32
C SER A 150 17.95 -8.01 -1.24
N ASP A 151 18.71 -8.71 -2.07
CA ASP A 151 20.17 -8.59 -2.20
C ASP A 151 20.97 -8.59 -0.89
N GLY A 152 20.56 -9.45 0.08
CA GLY A 152 21.20 -9.54 1.39
C GLY A 152 20.87 -8.42 2.36
N VAL A 153 20.02 -7.48 1.98
CA VAL A 153 19.44 -6.46 2.89
C VAL A 153 18.08 -6.95 3.36
N GLN A 154 17.86 -6.89 4.67
CA GLN A 154 16.60 -7.27 5.29
C GLN A 154 16.02 -6.12 6.08
N TYR A 155 14.82 -5.71 5.73
CA TYR A 155 14.00 -4.81 6.53
C TYR A 155 12.84 -5.58 7.16
N ALA A 156 12.77 -5.55 8.48
CA ALA A 156 11.68 -6.18 9.24
C ALA A 156 11.13 -5.19 10.27
N TYR A 157 9.88 -4.81 10.11
CA TYR A 157 9.18 -3.89 11.02
C TYR A 157 7.94 -4.57 11.57
N ASP A 158 7.93 -4.82 12.86
CA ASP A 158 6.80 -5.38 13.59
C ASP A 158 6.08 -4.26 14.34
N TYR A 159 4.80 -4.06 14.02
CA TYR A 159 3.94 -3.04 14.61
C TYR A 159 3.14 -3.58 15.82
N ASP A 160 3.13 -4.89 16.04
CA ASP A 160 2.40 -5.56 17.12
C ASP A 160 3.32 -6.44 17.97
N LYS A 161 4.38 -5.86 18.51
CA LYS A 161 5.41 -6.57 19.28
C LYS A 161 4.89 -7.29 20.51
N ASP A 162 3.78 -6.84 21.08
CA ASP A 162 3.11 -7.41 22.24
C ASP A 162 2.01 -8.42 21.90
N GLY A 163 1.68 -8.58 20.62
CA GLY A 163 0.66 -9.50 20.14
C GLY A 163 -0.79 -9.11 20.50
N SER A 164 -1.00 -7.89 20.96
CA SER A 164 -2.32 -7.41 21.37
C SER A 164 -3.25 -7.25 20.17
N TYR A 165 -2.74 -6.78 19.07
CA TYR A 165 -3.50 -6.65 17.83
C TYR A 165 -3.92 -8.01 17.27
N ALA A 166 -2.99 -8.96 17.15
CA ALA A 166 -3.28 -10.30 16.66
C ALA A 166 -4.37 -11.00 17.48
N LYS A 167 -4.38 -10.79 18.78
CA LYS A 167 -5.40 -11.36 19.68
C LYS A 167 -6.78 -10.74 19.50
N ASP A 168 -6.83 -9.42 19.33
CA ASP A 168 -8.09 -8.68 19.40
C ASP A 168 -8.64 -8.26 18.02
N HIS A 169 -7.80 -8.17 16.99
CA HIS A 169 -8.13 -7.63 15.68
C HIS A 169 -7.90 -8.60 14.51
N TYR A 170 -7.69 -9.87 14.83
CA TYR A 170 -7.52 -10.91 13.83
C TYR A 170 -8.37 -12.13 14.16
N ALA A 171 -8.79 -12.85 13.14
CA ALA A 171 -9.41 -14.18 13.26
C ALA A 171 -9.11 -15.02 12.02
N LYS A 172 -8.65 -16.25 12.26
CA LYS A 172 -8.49 -17.27 11.23
C LYS A 172 -9.71 -18.18 11.25
N LEU A 173 -10.39 -18.31 10.12
CA LEU A 173 -11.49 -19.24 9.96
C LEU A 173 -10.95 -20.66 9.69
N THR A 174 -11.62 -21.69 10.22
CA THR A 174 -11.17 -23.08 10.10
C THR A 174 -12.35 -24.00 9.81
N GLY A 175 -12.09 -25.13 9.15
CA GLY A 175 -13.08 -26.14 8.84
C GLY A 175 -14.24 -25.58 8.02
N THR A 176 -15.48 -25.94 8.38
CA THR A 176 -16.70 -25.51 7.67
C THR A 176 -17.04 -24.02 7.80
N SER A 177 -16.30 -23.26 8.60
CA SER A 177 -16.45 -21.80 8.66
C SER A 177 -15.60 -21.07 7.63
N MET A 178 -14.62 -21.71 6.99
CA MET A 178 -13.87 -21.10 5.87
C MET A 178 -14.81 -20.72 4.74
N TRP A 179 -14.56 -19.57 4.13
CA TRP A 179 -15.43 -19.09 3.04
C TRP A 179 -15.35 -19.95 1.79
N SER A 180 -14.28 -20.71 1.61
CA SER A 180 -14.18 -21.74 0.57
C SER A 180 -15.22 -22.86 0.70
N ASP A 181 -15.74 -23.15 1.91
CA ASP A 181 -16.93 -23.97 2.10
C ASP A 181 -18.19 -23.11 1.88
N THR A 182 -18.51 -22.86 0.62
CA THR A 182 -19.60 -21.97 0.21
C THR A 182 -20.99 -22.44 0.67
N ALA A 183 -21.14 -23.73 1.02
CA ALA A 183 -22.38 -24.30 1.47
C ALA A 183 -22.68 -24.02 2.96
N ASN A 184 -21.66 -24.06 3.81
CA ASN A 184 -21.82 -24.00 5.27
C ASN A 184 -21.35 -22.67 5.88
N SER A 185 -20.39 -22.01 5.27
CA SER A 185 -19.84 -20.75 5.78
C SER A 185 -20.88 -19.61 5.85
N LYS A 186 -20.64 -18.65 6.72
CA LYS A 186 -21.55 -17.53 6.98
C LYS A 186 -20.89 -16.17 6.90
N PRO A 187 -20.43 -15.74 5.72
CA PRO A 187 -19.66 -14.50 5.54
C PRO A 187 -20.37 -13.25 6.07
N LEU A 188 -21.70 -13.12 5.87
CA LEU A 188 -22.44 -11.97 6.40
C LEU A 188 -22.44 -11.92 7.93
N THR A 189 -22.43 -13.08 8.57
CA THR A 189 -22.35 -13.17 10.03
C THR A 189 -20.98 -12.78 10.54
N ASP A 190 -19.92 -13.27 9.87
CA ASP A 190 -18.53 -12.99 10.21
C ASP A 190 -18.23 -11.49 10.08
N LEU A 191 -18.59 -10.87 8.98
CA LEU A 191 -18.44 -9.43 8.76
C LEU A 191 -19.19 -8.60 9.83
N ASN A 192 -20.43 -9.02 10.19
CA ASN A 192 -21.18 -8.35 11.25
C ASN A 192 -20.54 -8.55 12.63
N ASN A 193 -19.95 -9.71 12.92
CA ASN A 193 -19.27 -9.99 14.18
C ASN A 193 -18.01 -9.11 14.32
N ALA A 194 -17.19 -9.02 13.29
CA ALA A 194 -16.02 -8.13 13.27
C ALA A 194 -16.43 -6.66 13.45
N ARG A 195 -17.44 -6.20 12.69
CA ARG A 195 -17.97 -4.85 12.82
C ARG A 195 -18.44 -4.55 14.25
N LYS A 196 -19.20 -5.49 14.86
CA LYS A 196 -19.67 -5.34 16.25
C LYS A 196 -18.51 -5.34 17.26
N LYS A 197 -17.47 -6.12 17.01
CA LYS A 197 -16.27 -6.17 17.86
C LYS A 197 -15.57 -4.82 17.84
N LEU A 198 -15.34 -4.22 16.67
CA LEU A 198 -14.80 -2.87 16.53
C LEU A 198 -15.71 -1.82 17.17
N GLN A 199 -17.02 -1.94 16.98
CA GLN A 199 -17.99 -0.99 17.59
C GLN A 199 -17.96 -1.02 19.12
N LYS A 200 -17.79 -2.18 19.74
CA LYS A 200 -17.62 -2.30 21.21
C LYS A 200 -16.37 -1.57 21.71
N GLN A 201 -15.36 -1.42 20.87
CA GLN A 201 -14.14 -0.67 21.16
C GLN A 201 -14.25 0.83 20.78
N GLY A 202 -15.44 1.28 20.34
CA GLY A 202 -15.65 2.67 19.91
C GLY A 202 -15.16 2.97 18.50
N LYS A 203 -14.91 1.95 17.68
CA LYS A 203 -14.43 2.08 16.30
C LYS A 203 -15.54 1.78 15.31
N ILE A 204 -15.53 2.44 14.16
CA ILE A 204 -16.52 2.25 13.10
C ILE A 204 -15.84 1.78 11.85
N ALA A 205 -16.08 0.53 11.45
CA ALA A 205 -15.70 0.04 10.13
C ALA A 205 -16.70 0.51 9.08
N ARG A 206 -16.21 0.92 7.94
CA ARG A 206 -16.99 1.40 6.79
C ARG A 206 -16.75 0.59 5.53
N TYR A 207 -15.53 0.15 5.32
CA TYR A 207 -15.10 -0.59 4.14
C TYR A 207 -14.68 -2.00 4.49
N VAL A 208 -14.80 -2.88 3.51
CA VAL A 208 -14.25 -4.22 3.51
C VAL A 208 -13.35 -4.36 2.29
N LEU A 209 -12.06 -4.54 2.50
CA LEU A 209 -11.05 -4.74 1.47
C LEU A 209 -10.83 -6.23 1.24
N MET A 210 -10.85 -6.65 -0.01
CA MET A 210 -10.52 -7.99 -0.48
C MET A 210 -10.14 -7.93 -1.97
N ASN A 211 -9.61 -9.02 -2.52
CA ASN A 211 -9.42 -9.15 -3.95
C ASN A 211 -10.58 -9.92 -4.60
N SER A 212 -10.63 -9.97 -5.93
CA SER A 212 -11.69 -10.63 -6.68
C SER A 212 -11.72 -12.14 -6.45
N ASN A 213 -10.58 -12.79 -6.24
CA ASN A 213 -10.53 -14.22 -5.93
C ASN A 213 -11.25 -14.53 -4.61
N THR A 214 -11.01 -13.72 -3.59
CA THR A 214 -11.70 -13.84 -2.30
C THR A 214 -13.18 -13.46 -2.41
N PHE A 215 -13.52 -12.49 -3.26
CA PHE A 215 -14.89 -12.07 -3.51
C PHE A 215 -15.72 -13.17 -4.17
N GLN A 216 -15.11 -14.05 -4.97
CA GLN A 216 -15.77 -15.20 -5.59
C GLN A 216 -16.44 -16.10 -4.54
N TYR A 217 -15.85 -16.24 -3.36
CA TYR A 217 -16.50 -17.00 -2.28
C TYR A 217 -17.85 -16.39 -1.85
N LEU A 218 -18.00 -15.07 -1.94
CA LEU A 218 -19.27 -14.40 -1.62
C LEU A 218 -20.33 -14.64 -2.70
N LEU A 219 -19.93 -14.65 -3.97
CA LEU A 219 -20.82 -14.95 -5.11
C LEU A 219 -21.38 -16.36 -5.02
N ASP A 220 -20.56 -17.31 -4.61
CA ASP A 220 -20.94 -18.73 -4.53
C ASP A 220 -21.60 -19.11 -3.21
N ASN A 221 -21.60 -18.22 -2.22
CA ASN A 221 -22.05 -18.53 -0.87
C ASN A 221 -23.57 -18.74 -0.75
N ALA A 222 -23.96 -19.86 -0.16
CA ALA A 222 -25.36 -20.22 0.04
C ALA A 222 -26.14 -19.24 0.92
N GLN A 223 -25.53 -18.66 1.97
CA GLN A 223 -26.17 -17.65 2.84
C GLN A 223 -26.55 -16.40 2.06
N ILE A 224 -25.66 -15.94 1.18
CA ILE A 224 -25.89 -14.75 0.35
C ILE A 224 -26.94 -15.04 -0.70
N ARG A 225 -26.83 -16.15 -1.44
CA ARG A 225 -27.82 -16.59 -2.43
C ARG A 225 -29.21 -16.73 -1.81
N ASN A 226 -29.32 -17.36 -0.66
CA ASN A 226 -30.58 -17.46 0.06
C ASN A 226 -31.14 -16.09 0.52
N SER A 227 -30.29 -15.16 0.86
CA SER A 227 -30.70 -13.81 1.22
C SER A 227 -31.22 -13.01 0.02
N ILE A 228 -30.74 -13.29 -1.18
CA ILE A 228 -31.24 -12.75 -2.44
C ILE A 228 -32.58 -13.37 -2.81
N LEU A 229 -32.68 -14.70 -2.78
CA LEU A 229 -33.88 -15.46 -3.09
C LEU A 229 -35.05 -15.12 -2.15
N ALA A 230 -34.78 -14.89 -0.87
CA ALA A 230 -35.81 -14.49 0.09
C ALA A 230 -36.47 -13.13 -0.22
N GLN A 231 -35.83 -12.29 -1.05
CA GLN A 231 -36.37 -11.02 -1.53
C GLN A 231 -37.17 -11.16 -2.84
N ASN A 232 -36.96 -12.25 -3.60
CA ASN A 232 -37.59 -12.52 -4.90
C ASN A 232 -38.02 -13.98 -5.01
N LEU A 233 -39.21 -14.30 -4.62
CA LEU A 233 -39.75 -15.67 -4.52
C LEU A 233 -40.00 -16.40 -5.87
N THR A 234 -39.78 -15.79 -7.01
CA THR A 234 -40.23 -16.31 -8.31
C THR A 234 -39.21 -16.34 -9.45
N ALA A 235 -37.96 -16.01 -9.24
CA ALA A 235 -36.99 -15.91 -10.35
C ALA A 235 -35.78 -16.84 -10.14
N THR A 236 -35.42 -17.57 -11.20
CA THR A 236 -34.04 -18.07 -11.38
C THR A 236 -33.17 -16.84 -11.56
N ILE A 237 -32.56 -16.33 -10.48
CA ILE A 237 -31.76 -15.13 -10.52
C ILE A 237 -30.32 -15.54 -10.79
N GLU A 238 -29.77 -15.04 -11.87
CA GLU A 238 -28.35 -14.96 -12.07
C GLU A 238 -27.80 -13.97 -11.02
N VAL A 239 -26.90 -14.42 -10.16
CA VAL A 239 -26.33 -13.63 -9.07
C VAL A 239 -25.15 -12.87 -9.65
N ASP A 240 -25.33 -11.59 -9.94
CA ASP A 240 -24.29 -10.69 -10.39
C ASP A 240 -23.56 -10.02 -9.21
N ASP A 241 -22.39 -9.48 -9.49
CA ASP A 241 -21.52 -8.83 -8.52
C ASP A 241 -22.23 -7.68 -7.81
N ASP A 242 -22.96 -6.84 -8.54
CA ASP A 242 -23.67 -5.66 -8.01
C ASP A 242 -24.77 -6.06 -7.01
N THR A 243 -25.46 -7.18 -7.28
CA THR A 243 -26.46 -7.73 -6.38
C THR A 243 -25.83 -8.21 -5.08
N VAL A 244 -24.71 -8.93 -5.14
CA VAL A 244 -23.97 -9.37 -3.94
C VAL A 244 -23.46 -8.20 -3.14
N VAL A 245 -22.82 -7.22 -3.77
CA VAL A 245 -22.35 -5.99 -3.13
C VAL A 245 -23.49 -5.27 -2.42
N SER A 246 -24.64 -5.12 -3.09
CA SER A 246 -25.85 -4.49 -2.52
C SER A 246 -26.38 -5.24 -1.29
N VAL A 247 -26.43 -6.58 -1.33
CA VAL A 247 -26.88 -7.41 -0.20
C VAL A 247 -25.91 -7.29 0.98
N VAL A 248 -24.60 -7.41 0.73
CA VAL A 248 -23.59 -7.24 1.77
C VAL A 248 -23.71 -5.86 2.40
N GLN A 249 -23.80 -4.80 1.61
CA GLN A 249 -23.92 -3.42 2.11
C GLN A 249 -25.20 -3.23 2.93
N LYS A 250 -26.34 -3.72 2.48
CA LYS A 250 -27.62 -3.63 3.21
C LYS A 250 -27.57 -4.37 4.55
N ARG A 251 -26.97 -5.56 4.60
CA ARG A 251 -26.94 -6.44 5.76
C ARG A 251 -25.85 -6.08 6.77
N THR A 252 -24.67 -5.67 6.29
CA THR A 252 -23.51 -5.41 7.15
C THR A 252 -23.22 -3.92 7.36
N LYS A 253 -23.77 -3.04 6.51
CA LYS A 253 -23.45 -1.60 6.45
C LYS A 253 -21.98 -1.33 6.10
N LEU A 254 -21.33 -2.26 5.41
CA LEU A 254 -19.97 -2.17 4.92
C LEU A 254 -19.98 -2.05 3.41
N THR A 255 -19.11 -1.23 2.85
CA THR A 255 -18.89 -1.09 1.41
C THR A 255 -17.73 -1.98 1.01
N ILE A 256 -17.93 -2.88 0.05
CA ILE A 256 -16.87 -3.73 -0.49
C ILE A 256 -15.96 -2.87 -1.38
N VAL A 257 -14.67 -3.07 -1.22
CA VAL A 257 -13.61 -2.50 -2.04
C VAL A 257 -12.77 -3.65 -2.57
N LEU A 258 -12.78 -3.82 -3.89
CA LEU A 258 -11.96 -4.83 -4.58
C LEU A 258 -10.63 -4.22 -4.99
N TYR A 259 -9.54 -4.94 -4.78
CA TYR A 259 -8.20 -4.50 -5.14
C TYR A 259 -7.40 -5.65 -5.76
N ASP A 260 -7.29 -5.62 -7.08
CA ASP A 260 -6.66 -6.66 -7.90
C ASP A 260 -5.37 -6.18 -8.58
N LYS A 261 -4.82 -5.02 -8.16
CA LYS A 261 -3.55 -4.55 -8.70
C LYS A 261 -2.45 -5.53 -8.36
N MET A 262 -1.58 -5.78 -9.34
CA MET A 262 -0.46 -6.71 -9.24
C MET A 262 0.86 -5.97 -9.38
N TYR A 263 1.94 -6.61 -8.94
CA TYR A 263 3.32 -6.19 -9.15
C TYR A 263 4.17 -7.42 -9.42
N ILE A 264 5.38 -7.20 -9.93
CA ILE A 264 6.38 -8.24 -10.10
C ILE A 264 7.33 -8.16 -8.89
N ASP A 265 7.52 -9.26 -8.18
CA ASP A 265 8.43 -9.32 -7.04
C ASP A 265 9.91 -9.45 -7.48
N ASP A 266 10.81 -9.44 -6.49
CA ASP A 266 12.25 -9.51 -6.72
C ASP A 266 12.70 -10.83 -7.40
N ASP A 267 11.87 -11.87 -7.35
CA ASP A 267 12.08 -13.17 -8.04
C ASP A 267 11.49 -13.19 -9.47
N GLY A 268 10.89 -12.10 -9.92
CA GLY A 268 10.23 -11.99 -11.24
C GLY A 268 8.85 -12.65 -11.29
N LYS A 269 8.20 -12.90 -10.15
CA LYS A 269 6.87 -13.49 -10.08
C LYS A 269 5.81 -12.42 -9.92
N GLU A 270 4.68 -12.61 -10.59
CA GLU A 270 3.51 -11.77 -10.42
C GLU A 270 2.84 -12.02 -9.06
N GLN A 271 2.58 -10.95 -8.32
CA GLN A 271 1.97 -10.98 -7.00
C GLN A 271 0.86 -9.94 -6.90
N TYR A 272 -0.23 -10.28 -6.22
CA TYR A 272 -1.21 -9.28 -5.83
C TYR A 272 -0.67 -8.41 -4.69
N PHE A 273 -0.92 -7.10 -4.74
CA PHE A 273 -0.64 -6.23 -3.59
C PHE A 273 -1.44 -6.65 -2.36
N TYR A 274 -2.70 -7.01 -2.56
CA TYR A 274 -3.54 -7.55 -1.51
C TYR A 274 -3.75 -9.05 -1.73
N PRO A 275 -3.24 -9.90 -0.82
CA PRO A 275 -3.21 -11.35 -1.04
C PRO A 275 -4.60 -11.97 -1.02
N ASP A 276 -4.70 -13.15 -1.61
CA ASP A 276 -5.86 -14.01 -1.54
C ASP A 276 -6.21 -14.37 -0.09
N ASP A 277 -7.44 -14.76 0.12
CA ASP A 277 -7.93 -15.32 1.38
C ASP A 277 -7.84 -14.39 2.60
N LYS A 278 -7.58 -13.12 2.37
CA LYS A 278 -7.61 -12.06 3.38
C LYS A 278 -8.80 -11.13 3.17
N VAL A 279 -9.37 -10.69 4.28
CA VAL A 279 -10.47 -9.72 4.28
C VAL A 279 -10.25 -8.74 5.42
N THR A 280 -10.06 -7.45 5.10
CA THR A 280 -9.80 -6.43 6.11
C THR A 280 -10.94 -5.42 6.19
N LEU A 281 -11.49 -5.25 7.41
CA LEU A 281 -12.44 -4.21 7.72
C LEU A 281 -11.68 -2.92 8.04
N LEU A 282 -12.06 -1.83 7.39
CA LEU A 282 -11.37 -0.55 7.42
C LEU A 282 -12.31 0.59 7.81
N PRO A 283 -11.82 1.61 8.54
CA PRO A 283 -12.58 2.81 8.86
C PRO A 283 -12.64 3.78 7.67
N ASP A 284 -13.48 4.80 7.82
CA ASP A 284 -13.52 5.97 6.95
C ASP A 284 -12.57 7.03 7.52
N GLY A 285 -11.29 6.90 7.25
CA GLY A 285 -10.27 7.83 7.75
C GLY A 285 -8.87 7.24 7.71
N ASN A 286 -7.88 8.06 8.00
CA ASN A 286 -6.48 7.66 7.94
C ASN A 286 -6.13 6.69 9.06
N LEU A 287 -5.44 5.63 8.70
CA LEU A 287 -4.85 4.67 9.63
C LEU A 287 -3.47 5.10 10.09
N GLY A 288 -2.77 5.83 9.24
CA GLY A 288 -1.45 6.36 9.47
C GLY A 288 -1.03 7.31 8.37
N SER A 289 0.25 7.40 8.10
CA SER A 289 0.81 8.18 6.99
C SER A 289 2.03 7.45 6.42
N THR A 290 2.22 7.49 5.11
CA THR A 290 3.45 7.03 4.48
C THR A 290 4.47 8.15 4.52
N TRP A 291 5.55 7.96 5.26
CA TRP A 291 6.57 8.96 5.44
C TRP A 291 7.73 8.72 4.48
N PHE A 292 8.07 9.76 3.74
CA PHE A 292 9.27 9.80 2.92
C PHE A 292 10.36 10.60 3.62
N GLY A 293 11.55 10.03 3.67
CA GLY A 293 12.76 10.68 4.20
C GLY A 293 13.52 11.46 3.12
N THR A 294 14.71 11.89 3.47
CA THR A 294 15.63 12.55 2.53
C THR A 294 16.60 11.50 1.99
N THR A 295 16.66 11.35 0.68
CA THR A 295 17.60 10.44 0.03
C THR A 295 19.02 11.02 0.00
N PRO A 296 20.07 10.18 -0.12
CA PRO A 296 21.43 10.66 -0.29
C PRO A 296 21.61 11.55 -1.54
N GLU A 297 20.93 11.21 -2.63
CA GLU A 297 20.95 11.96 -3.90
C GLU A 297 20.39 13.36 -3.73
N GLU A 298 19.25 13.50 -3.10
CA GLU A 298 18.61 14.79 -2.80
C GLU A 298 19.53 15.67 -1.95
N ARG A 299 20.27 15.08 -1.02
CA ARG A 299 21.24 15.78 -0.18
C ARG A 299 22.46 16.22 -0.96
N THR A 300 22.92 15.39 -1.89
CA THR A 300 24.19 15.57 -2.61
C THR A 300 24.02 16.41 -3.88
N ALA A 301 22.80 16.53 -4.41
CA ALA A 301 22.48 17.30 -5.63
C ALA A 301 23.07 18.71 -5.68
N ARG A 302 23.21 19.34 -4.52
CA ARG A 302 23.79 20.70 -4.40
C ARG A 302 25.31 20.74 -4.43
N GLN A 303 25.98 19.59 -4.38
CA GLN A 303 27.42 19.48 -4.18
C GLN A 303 28.18 18.90 -5.38
N LEU A 304 27.49 18.20 -6.29
CA LEU A 304 28.09 17.51 -7.42
C LEU A 304 27.64 18.14 -8.76
N PRO A 305 28.54 18.69 -9.56
CA PRO A 305 28.19 19.40 -10.80
C PRO A 305 27.66 18.49 -11.93
N ASN A 306 27.86 17.18 -11.84
CA ASN A 306 27.51 16.22 -12.89
C ASN A 306 26.31 15.34 -12.52
N VAL A 307 25.55 15.73 -11.51
CA VAL A 307 24.35 14.98 -11.05
C VAL A 307 23.16 15.91 -11.14
N ASP A 308 22.21 15.55 -11.97
CA ASP A 308 20.91 16.19 -12.04
C ASP A 308 19.92 15.39 -11.18
N VAL A 309 19.13 16.09 -10.34
CA VAL A 309 18.25 15.45 -9.36
C VAL A 309 16.89 16.13 -9.35
N THR A 310 15.85 15.35 -9.56
CA THR A 310 14.46 15.78 -9.48
C THR A 310 13.67 14.88 -8.54
N THR A 311 12.70 15.44 -7.84
CA THR A 311 11.79 14.66 -6.99
C THR A 311 10.50 14.40 -7.77
N TYR A 312 10.13 13.13 -7.88
CA TYR A 312 8.85 12.67 -8.39
C TYR A 312 7.88 12.43 -7.23
N GLY A 313 6.64 12.88 -7.37
CA GLY A 313 5.64 12.78 -6.31
C GLY A 313 6.07 13.46 -5.01
N VAL A 314 5.87 12.80 -3.88
CA VAL A 314 6.19 13.33 -2.55
C VAL A 314 7.62 13.04 -2.14
N GLY A 315 8.22 11.90 -2.56
CA GLY A 315 9.49 11.47 -1.99
C GLY A 315 10.39 10.58 -2.83
N ILE A 316 10.00 10.19 -4.02
CA ILE A 316 10.85 9.44 -4.94
C ILE A 316 11.83 10.41 -5.61
N THR A 317 13.10 10.11 -5.52
CA THR A 317 14.17 10.92 -6.09
C THR A 317 14.70 10.26 -7.35
N VAL A 318 14.59 10.98 -8.47
CA VAL A 318 15.20 10.57 -9.75
C VAL A 318 16.50 11.34 -9.92
N ALA A 319 17.60 10.64 -10.10
CA ALA A 319 18.91 11.23 -10.26
C ALA A 319 19.58 10.69 -11.52
N THR A 320 20.10 11.59 -12.37
CA THR A 320 20.88 11.24 -13.55
C THR A 320 22.32 11.68 -13.35
N LYS A 321 23.28 10.78 -13.58
CA LYS A 321 24.70 11.01 -13.44
C LYS A 321 25.42 10.69 -14.74
N THR A 322 26.22 11.62 -15.25
CA THR A 322 27.10 11.41 -16.40
C THR A 322 28.53 11.27 -15.94
N GLU A 323 29.21 10.18 -16.32
CA GLU A 323 30.62 9.92 -16.08
C GLU A 323 31.39 10.05 -17.39
N TYR A 324 32.31 11.04 -17.45
CA TYR A 324 33.07 11.36 -18.65
C TYR A 324 34.44 10.63 -18.75
N GLY A 325 34.63 9.58 -17.97
CA GLY A 325 35.84 8.76 -18.07
C GLY A 325 35.71 7.65 -19.12
N PRO A 326 36.82 7.06 -19.66
CA PRO A 326 36.70 5.86 -20.46
C PRO A 326 36.45 4.61 -19.57
N PRO A 327 35.31 3.88 -19.76
CA PRO A 327 34.22 4.15 -20.68
C PRO A 327 33.27 5.27 -20.19
N MET A 328 32.74 6.07 -21.11
CA MET A 328 31.69 7.05 -20.81
C MET A 328 30.39 6.33 -20.45
N LYS A 329 29.73 6.77 -19.38
CA LYS A 329 28.47 6.15 -18.90
C LYS A 329 27.49 7.22 -18.45
N MET A 330 26.23 6.96 -18.73
CA MET A 330 25.11 7.73 -18.18
C MET A 330 24.25 6.81 -17.33
N SER A 331 24.12 7.12 -16.06
CA SER A 331 23.36 6.30 -15.11
C SER A 331 22.16 7.08 -14.58
N THR A 332 21.00 6.47 -14.61
CA THR A 332 19.77 6.99 -14.00
C THR A 332 19.39 6.11 -12.80
N PHE A 333 19.08 6.76 -11.69
CA PHE A 333 18.72 6.09 -10.44
C PHE A 333 17.36 6.59 -9.98
N ALA A 334 16.51 5.67 -9.55
CA ALA A 334 15.37 5.98 -8.70
C ALA A 334 15.71 5.58 -7.26
N SER A 335 15.48 6.45 -6.32
CA SER A 335 15.75 6.18 -4.91
C SER A 335 14.69 6.78 -4.00
N GLU A 336 14.41 6.09 -2.91
CA GLU A 336 13.49 6.56 -1.89
C GLU A 336 13.88 6.08 -0.50
N VAL A 337 13.52 6.88 0.50
CA VAL A 337 13.55 6.49 1.91
C VAL A 337 12.12 6.51 2.40
N VAL A 338 11.55 5.36 2.71
CA VAL A 338 10.11 5.27 2.98
C VAL A 338 9.79 4.31 4.11
N LEU A 339 8.76 4.67 4.90
CA LEU A 339 8.11 3.77 5.85
C LEU A 339 6.73 4.31 6.21
N PRO A 340 5.65 3.52 6.14
CA PRO A 340 4.36 3.90 6.68
C PRO A 340 4.36 3.86 8.21
N SER A 341 3.68 4.82 8.86
CA SER A 341 3.29 4.75 10.26
C SER A 341 1.91 4.11 10.37
N TYR A 342 1.64 3.37 11.45
CA TYR A 342 0.36 2.73 11.70
C TYR A 342 -0.20 3.18 13.06
N GLU A 343 -0.75 4.39 13.08
CA GLU A 343 -1.13 5.09 14.30
C GLU A 343 -2.47 4.57 14.86
N ASN A 344 -3.41 4.24 13.97
CA ASN A 344 -4.78 3.81 14.30
C ASN A 344 -5.02 2.34 13.94
N MET A 345 -4.06 1.45 14.15
CA MET A 345 -4.18 0.04 13.78
C MET A 345 -5.38 -0.66 14.44
N ASP A 346 -5.74 -0.27 15.67
CA ASP A 346 -6.89 -0.80 16.41
C ASP A 346 -8.26 -0.50 15.74
N SER A 347 -8.27 0.28 14.66
CA SER A 347 -9.49 0.59 13.91
C SER A 347 -9.77 -0.40 12.78
N THR A 348 -8.92 -1.41 12.62
CA THR A 348 -9.03 -2.44 11.59
C THR A 348 -9.29 -3.81 12.20
N PHE A 349 -9.83 -4.72 11.41
CA PHE A 349 -10.00 -6.12 11.77
C PHE A 349 -9.75 -6.99 10.54
N VAL A 350 -8.95 -8.02 10.69
CA VAL A 350 -8.54 -8.90 9.59
C VAL A 350 -9.08 -10.30 9.78
N TYR A 351 -9.71 -10.84 8.75
CA TYR A 351 -10.02 -12.26 8.62
C TYR A 351 -9.05 -12.95 7.67
N GLU A 352 -8.59 -14.12 8.05
CA GLU A 352 -8.08 -15.12 7.13
C GLU A 352 -9.21 -16.11 6.85
N VAL A 353 -9.78 -16.04 5.64
CA VAL A 353 -11.04 -16.69 5.30
C VAL A 353 -10.88 -18.08 4.70
N HIS A 354 -9.65 -18.40 4.28
CA HIS A 354 -9.24 -19.72 3.84
C HIS A 354 -7.76 -19.94 4.22
N SER A 355 -7.39 -21.18 4.44
CA SER A 355 -5.99 -21.60 4.56
C SER A 355 -5.88 -23.03 4.04
N GLU A 356 -4.90 -23.27 3.20
CA GLU A 356 -4.48 -24.62 2.89
C GLU A 356 -3.98 -25.26 4.20
N GLU A 357 -4.48 -26.46 4.56
CA GLU A 357 -4.02 -27.24 5.71
C GLU A 357 -2.65 -27.88 5.44
#